data_6e84e224a188501ba008b0f441adeb38
#
_entry.id   6e84e224a188501ba008b0f441adeb38
#
_cell.length_a   1.000
_cell.length_b   1.000
_cell.length_c   1.000
_cell.angle_alpha   90.00
_cell.angle_beta   90.00
_cell.angle_gamma   90.00
#
_symmetry.space_group_name_H-M   'P 1'
#
loop_
_entity.id
_entity.type
_entity.pdbx_description
1 polymer ?
#
loop_
_entity_poly.entity_id
_entity_poly.type
_entity_poly.pdbx_seq_one_letter_code
_entity_poly.pdbx_strand_id
1 'polypeptide(L)'
;IVCIIRQYLSSSTIRSRERACPSRSQGDEAPYAVAKNIMTKHHSSATISLKREFTKEDKLIPVITITVYLGTKEWDGPRKLSDMFGDVDEELLPFIPDYRINLLAPREITDFTGFRTSIRQLFEVLQNAYDKEKMQEVLQNDEKFSNVDRETVEAINLFAGTNIDIDEKEEVIDMCKAWEEQKNEGREEGREEGRIRQAKITALKLQKKGHSIEDIAECVDFDEETVKKWLVS
;
A
#
# COMPACT_ATOMS: atom_id res chain seq x y z
N ILE A 1 -1.81 4.28 -8.20
CA ILE A 1 -0.39 4.10 -8.56
C ILE A 1 -0.31 2.87 -9.45
N VAL A 2 0.34 3.02 -10.59
CA VAL A 2 0.59 1.92 -11.53
C VAL A 2 2.09 1.62 -11.51
N CYS A 3 2.44 0.39 -11.15
CA CYS A 3 3.82 -0.09 -11.19
C CYS A 3 3.97 -1.04 -12.39
N ILE A 4 4.93 -0.78 -13.27
CA ILE A 4 5.19 -1.61 -14.45
C ILE A 4 6.39 -2.48 -14.18
N ILE A 5 6.18 -3.78 -14.08
CA ILE A 5 7.24 -4.77 -13.92
C ILE A 5 7.50 -5.44 -15.27
N ARG A 6 8.75 -5.39 -15.74
CA ARG A 6 9.18 -6.16 -16.89
C ARG A 6 10.01 -7.35 -16.44
N GLN A 7 9.52 -8.56 -16.68
CA GLN A 7 10.27 -9.79 -16.42
C GLN A 7 10.85 -10.37 -17.71
N TYR A 8 12.13 -10.74 -17.65
CA TYR A 8 12.80 -11.48 -18.70
C TYR A 8 12.87 -12.95 -18.28
N LEU A 9 12.24 -13.82 -19.04
CA LEU A 9 12.30 -15.26 -18.81
C LEU A 9 13.49 -15.82 -19.58
N SER A 10 14.53 -16.26 -18.87
CA SER A 10 15.55 -17.13 -19.44
C SER A 10 15.38 -18.53 -18.90
N SER A 11 15.85 -19.54 -19.63
CA SER A 11 15.69 -20.96 -19.28
C SER A 11 16.27 -21.37 -17.92
N SER A 12 16.93 -20.48 -17.20
CA SER A 12 17.53 -20.74 -15.90
C SER A 12 17.39 -19.62 -14.85
N THR A 13 16.88 -18.42 -15.21
CA THR A 13 16.80 -17.33 -14.23
C THR A 13 15.80 -16.24 -14.67
N ILE A 14 14.90 -15.88 -13.80
CA ILE A 14 13.96 -14.76 -14.01
C ILE A 14 14.69 -13.44 -13.66
N ARG A 15 14.69 -12.48 -14.58
CA ARG A 15 15.31 -11.16 -14.37
C ARG A 15 14.32 -10.07 -14.70
N SER A 16 14.17 -9.09 -13.82
CA SER A 16 13.34 -7.92 -14.02
C SER A 16 14.15 -6.67 -14.34
N ARG A 17 13.66 -5.81 -15.19
CA ARG A 17 14.21 -4.49 -15.47
C ARG A 17 13.08 -3.46 -15.51
N GLU A 18 13.25 -2.41 -14.75
CA GLU A 18 12.33 -1.29 -14.66
C GLU A 18 12.60 -0.22 -15.72
N ARG A 19 11.56 0.42 -16.21
CA ARG A 19 11.65 1.77 -16.79
C ARG A 19 10.79 2.72 -15.96
N ALA A 20 11.38 3.84 -15.59
CA ALA A 20 10.69 4.93 -14.93
C ALA A 20 9.60 5.52 -15.84
N CYS A 21 8.43 5.77 -15.28
CA CYS A 21 7.41 6.59 -15.91
C CYS A 21 7.90 8.06 -15.89
N PRO A 22 7.88 8.80 -16.99
CA PRO A 22 8.30 10.19 -16.99
C PRO A 22 7.23 11.09 -16.36
N SER A 23 7.72 12.04 -15.56
CA SER A 23 7.03 13.19 -14.98
C SER A 23 6.01 12.97 -13.87
N ARG A 24 6.49 13.07 -12.63
CA ARG A 24 5.73 13.58 -11.48
C ARG A 24 6.65 14.43 -10.58
N SER A 25 6.04 15.40 -9.90
CA SER A 25 6.68 16.37 -9.03
C SER A 25 7.47 15.73 -7.87
N GLN A 26 8.48 16.41 -7.37
CA GLN A 26 9.47 15.98 -6.36
C GLN A 26 8.95 15.45 -5.01
N GLY A 27 7.63 15.25 -4.83
CA GLY A 27 7.03 14.70 -3.60
C GLY A 27 6.62 13.22 -3.67
N ASP A 28 6.64 12.59 -4.85
CA ASP A 28 6.05 11.26 -5.08
C ASP A 28 7.11 10.12 -5.23
N GLU A 29 8.36 10.35 -4.84
CA GLU A 29 9.44 9.36 -5.06
C GLU A 29 9.47 8.22 -4.02
N ALA A 30 8.98 8.46 -2.81
CA ALA A 30 9.05 7.47 -1.73
C ALA A 30 8.33 6.13 -2.05
N PRO A 31 7.10 6.12 -2.60
CA PRO A 31 6.40 4.87 -2.95
C PRO A 31 7.13 4.02 -3.99
N TYR A 32 7.80 4.69 -4.93
CA TYR A 32 8.54 4.03 -6.00
C TYR A 32 9.84 3.38 -5.50
N ALA A 33 10.54 4.05 -4.60
CA ALA A 33 11.80 3.55 -4.04
C ALA A 33 11.60 2.27 -3.20
N VAL A 34 10.54 2.22 -2.40
CA VAL A 34 10.20 1.04 -1.57
C VAL A 34 9.77 -0.13 -2.44
N ALA A 35 8.88 0.08 -3.41
CA ALA A 35 8.49 -0.96 -4.37
C ALA A 35 9.69 -1.50 -5.15
N LYS A 36 10.64 -0.63 -5.49
CA LYS A 36 11.89 -1.00 -6.14
C LYS A 36 12.73 -1.94 -5.29
N ASN A 37 12.91 -1.64 -4.01
CA ASN A 37 13.74 -2.44 -3.10
C ASN A 37 13.17 -3.84 -2.89
N ILE A 38 11.84 -3.98 -2.71
CA ILE A 38 11.18 -5.29 -2.57
C ILE A 38 11.41 -6.15 -3.83
N MET A 39 11.39 -5.53 -4.99
CA MET A 39 11.51 -6.23 -6.28
C MET A 39 12.95 -6.50 -6.70
N THR A 40 13.94 -5.77 -6.18
CA THR A 40 15.35 -5.86 -6.63
C THR A 40 16.24 -6.75 -5.77
N LYS A 41 15.83 -7.14 -4.58
CA LYS A 41 16.64 -7.96 -3.65
C LYS A 41 17.07 -9.33 -4.24
N HIS A 42 16.49 -9.78 -5.33
CA HIS A 42 16.82 -11.06 -5.97
C HIS A 42 17.60 -10.91 -7.29
N HIS A 43 18.27 -9.79 -7.52
CA HIS A 43 18.95 -9.54 -8.79
C HIS A 43 20.47 -9.56 -8.67
N SER A 44 21.07 -10.64 -9.16
CA SER A 44 22.44 -10.62 -9.62
C SER A 44 22.52 -9.81 -10.93
N SER A 45 23.46 -8.87 -10.96
CA SER A 45 23.76 -8.02 -12.10
C SER A 45 23.98 -8.85 -13.37
N ALA A 46 23.09 -8.73 -14.33
CA ALA A 46 23.28 -9.31 -15.66
C ALA A 46 23.53 -8.20 -16.66
N THR A 47 24.72 -8.24 -17.22
CA THR A 47 25.10 -7.41 -18.35
C THR A 47 24.31 -7.83 -19.57
N ILE A 48 23.42 -6.97 -20.07
CA ILE A 48 22.78 -7.16 -21.37
C ILE A 48 23.80 -6.78 -22.43
N SER A 49 24.36 -7.77 -23.09
CA SER A 49 25.15 -7.55 -24.30
C SER A 49 24.20 -7.09 -25.42
N LEU A 50 24.37 -5.85 -25.89
CA LEU A 50 23.68 -5.36 -27.08
C LEU A 50 24.29 -6.04 -28.31
N LYS A 51 23.61 -7.03 -28.84
CA LYS A 51 23.98 -7.66 -30.10
C LYS A 51 23.64 -6.69 -31.25
N ARG A 52 24.60 -6.41 -32.13
CA ARG A 52 24.40 -5.48 -33.25
C ARG A 52 23.69 -6.12 -34.43
N GLU A 53 23.81 -7.41 -34.60
CA GLU A 53 23.23 -8.15 -35.73
C GLU A 53 22.53 -9.42 -35.19
N PHE A 54 21.37 -9.74 -35.75
CA PHE A 54 20.61 -10.95 -35.45
C PHE A 54 20.79 -11.94 -36.61
N THR A 55 21.07 -13.18 -36.27
CA THR A 55 21.12 -14.32 -37.21
C THR A 55 19.85 -15.16 -37.09
N LYS A 56 19.64 -16.12 -38.01
CA LYS A 56 18.47 -17.02 -37.97
C LYS A 56 18.46 -17.95 -36.76
N GLU A 57 19.63 -18.19 -36.15
CA GLU A 57 19.84 -19.05 -34.99
C GLU A 57 19.56 -18.30 -33.67
N ASP A 58 19.52 -16.98 -33.72
CA ASP A 58 19.28 -16.16 -32.51
C ASP A 58 17.85 -16.28 -32.03
N LYS A 59 17.68 -16.57 -30.75
CA LYS A 59 16.39 -16.61 -30.09
C LYS A 59 16.23 -15.40 -29.18
N LEU A 60 15.11 -14.71 -29.32
CA LEU A 60 14.77 -13.61 -28.43
C LEU A 60 14.28 -14.15 -27.08
N ILE A 61 14.72 -13.51 -26.02
CA ILE A 61 14.17 -13.78 -24.69
C ILE A 61 12.82 -13.04 -24.58
N PRO A 62 11.73 -13.76 -24.29
CA PRO A 62 10.43 -13.10 -24.12
C PRO A 62 10.45 -12.17 -22.93
N VAL A 63 9.89 -10.97 -23.11
CA VAL A 63 9.72 -9.97 -22.06
C VAL A 63 8.24 -9.89 -21.71
N ILE A 64 7.93 -10.20 -20.45
CA ILE A 64 6.58 -10.04 -19.93
C ILE A 64 6.53 -8.75 -19.12
N THR A 65 5.63 -7.84 -19.47
CA THR A 65 5.35 -6.64 -18.70
C THR A 65 4.10 -6.90 -17.85
N ILE A 66 4.22 -6.74 -16.53
CA ILE A 66 3.10 -6.84 -15.60
C ILE A 66 2.83 -5.44 -15.05
N THR A 67 1.58 -5.02 -15.08
CA THR A 67 1.10 -3.78 -14.49
C THR A 67 0.41 -4.11 -13.17
N VAL A 68 0.95 -3.64 -12.05
CA VAL A 68 0.32 -3.81 -10.73
C VAL A 68 -0.52 -2.58 -10.43
N TYR A 69 -1.81 -2.78 -10.23
CA TYR A 69 -2.75 -1.74 -9.89
C TYR A 69 -3.07 -1.74 -8.39
N LEU A 70 -2.61 -0.73 -7.69
CA LEU A 70 -2.78 -0.57 -6.24
C LEU A 70 -3.91 0.41 -5.87
N GLY A 71 -4.81 0.67 -6.82
CA GLY A 71 -5.95 1.56 -6.60
C GLY A 71 -6.98 0.97 -5.64
N THR A 72 -7.76 1.87 -5.02
CA THR A 72 -8.84 1.49 -4.08
C THR A 72 -10.13 1.07 -4.77
N LYS A 73 -10.31 1.45 -6.01
CA LYS A 73 -11.46 1.10 -6.85
C LYS A 73 -11.09 -0.03 -7.80
N GLU A 74 -12.07 -0.69 -8.37
CA GLU A 74 -11.86 -1.59 -9.49
C GLU A 74 -11.21 -0.85 -10.67
N TRP A 75 -10.46 -1.61 -11.47
CA TRP A 75 -9.86 -1.04 -12.67
C TRP A 75 -10.94 -0.79 -13.72
N ASP A 76 -11.12 0.46 -14.10
CA ASP A 76 -12.09 0.91 -15.11
C ASP A 76 -11.43 1.35 -16.44
N GLY A 77 -10.10 1.23 -16.54
CA GLY A 77 -9.33 1.59 -17.71
C GLY A 77 -9.30 0.49 -18.79
N PRO A 78 -8.81 0.81 -20.00
CA PRO A 78 -8.63 -0.15 -21.07
C PRO A 78 -7.66 -1.27 -20.66
N ARG A 79 -7.95 -2.51 -21.06
CA ARG A 79 -7.08 -3.67 -20.82
C ARG A 79 -6.28 -4.09 -22.04
N LYS A 80 -6.63 -3.57 -23.21
CA LYS A 80 -5.93 -3.78 -24.48
C LYS A 80 -5.99 -2.51 -25.33
N LEU A 81 -5.10 -2.41 -26.29
CA LEU A 81 -5.01 -1.24 -27.16
C LEU A 81 -6.31 -1.01 -27.95
N SER A 82 -6.94 -2.09 -28.40
CA SER A 82 -8.21 -2.01 -29.13
C SER A 82 -9.38 -1.44 -28.32
N ASP A 83 -9.33 -1.48 -26.99
CA ASP A 83 -10.34 -0.84 -26.13
C ASP A 83 -10.29 0.70 -26.21
N MET A 84 -9.23 1.27 -26.79
CA MET A 84 -9.02 2.71 -26.95
C MET A 84 -9.33 3.19 -28.37
N PHE A 85 -9.68 2.29 -29.29
CA PHE A 85 -9.99 2.68 -30.65
C PHE A 85 -11.38 3.33 -30.69
N GLY A 86 -11.52 4.34 -31.55
CA GLY A 86 -12.83 4.87 -31.95
C GLY A 86 -13.52 3.93 -32.94
N ASP A 87 -14.38 4.49 -33.78
CA ASP A 87 -15.07 3.72 -34.83
C ASP A 87 -14.03 3.23 -35.86
N VAL A 88 -13.72 1.96 -35.78
CA VAL A 88 -12.82 1.25 -36.70
C VAL A 88 -13.64 0.20 -37.42
N ASP A 89 -13.48 0.13 -38.73
CA ASP A 89 -14.11 -0.90 -39.55
C ASP A 89 -13.67 -2.29 -39.08
N GLU A 90 -14.63 -3.18 -38.80
CA GLU A 90 -14.37 -4.52 -38.30
C GLU A 90 -13.46 -5.34 -39.21
N GLU A 91 -13.50 -5.08 -40.54
CA GLU A 91 -12.65 -5.73 -41.50
C GLU A 91 -11.17 -5.38 -41.36
N LEU A 92 -10.86 -4.22 -40.73
CA LEU A 92 -9.47 -3.77 -40.48
C LEU A 92 -8.89 -4.30 -39.18
N LEU A 93 -9.72 -4.67 -38.19
CA LEU A 93 -9.27 -5.12 -36.88
C LEU A 93 -8.25 -6.27 -36.95
N PRO A 94 -8.38 -7.29 -37.82
CA PRO A 94 -7.40 -8.38 -37.90
C PRO A 94 -6.02 -7.95 -38.36
N PHE A 95 -5.88 -6.80 -38.97
CA PHE A 95 -4.60 -6.24 -39.46
C PHE A 95 -3.94 -5.30 -38.49
N ILE A 96 -4.63 -4.94 -37.40
CA ILE A 96 -4.09 -4.04 -36.35
C ILE A 96 -3.55 -4.87 -35.19
N PRO A 97 -2.24 -4.79 -34.90
CA PRO A 97 -1.68 -5.46 -33.74
C PRO A 97 -2.34 -4.98 -32.45
N ASP A 98 -2.84 -5.90 -31.65
CA ASP A 98 -3.44 -5.59 -30.35
C ASP A 98 -2.47 -5.96 -29.22
N TYR A 99 -2.27 -5.03 -28.28
CA TYR A 99 -1.40 -5.20 -27.12
C TYR A 99 -2.23 -5.17 -25.87
N ARG A 100 -2.16 -6.27 -25.10
CA ARG A 100 -2.83 -6.38 -23.80
C ARG A 100 -1.89 -5.98 -22.68
N ILE A 101 -2.44 -5.33 -21.65
CA ILE A 101 -1.77 -5.19 -20.37
C ILE A 101 -1.99 -6.47 -19.55
N ASN A 102 -0.91 -6.99 -18.94
CA ASN A 102 -1.04 -8.04 -17.93
C ASN A 102 -1.31 -7.33 -16.60
N LEU A 103 -2.57 -7.07 -16.32
CA LEU A 103 -2.99 -6.35 -15.12
C LEU A 103 -3.06 -7.31 -13.93
N LEU A 104 -2.39 -6.93 -12.86
CA LEU A 104 -2.46 -7.58 -11.56
C LEU A 104 -3.05 -6.58 -10.56
N ALA A 105 -4.30 -6.79 -10.18
CA ALA A 105 -4.98 -6.01 -9.17
C ALA A 105 -5.14 -6.89 -7.91
N PRO A 106 -4.47 -6.59 -6.77
CA PRO A 106 -4.57 -7.39 -5.55
C PRO A 106 -6.00 -7.65 -5.10
N ARG A 107 -6.91 -6.69 -5.32
CA ARG A 107 -8.32 -6.80 -4.95
C ARG A 107 -9.12 -7.81 -5.78
N GLU A 108 -8.65 -8.14 -6.97
CA GLU A 108 -9.28 -9.10 -7.89
C GLU A 108 -8.69 -10.53 -7.72
N ILE A 109 -7.65 -10.69 -6.90
CA ILE A 109 -7.01 -12.00 -6.68
C ILE A 109 -7.90 -12.85 -5.78
N THR A 110 -8.31 -14.02 -6.27
CA THR A 110 -9.13 -14.98 -5.52
C THR A 110 -8.30 -16.12 -4.94
N ASP A 111 -7.09 -16.34 -5.47
CA ASP A 111 -6.20 -17.43 -5.04
C ASP A 111 -4.76 -16.91 -4.90
N PHE A 112 -4.25 -16.95 -3.68
CA PHE A 112 -2.89 -16.55 -3.33
C PHE A 112 -1.91 -17.70 -3.25
N THR A 113 -2.32 -18.95 -3.49
CA THR A 113 -1.47 -20.15 -3.33
C THR A 113 -0.28 -20.17 -4.29
N GLY A 114 -0.40 -19.49 -5.43
CA GLY A 114 0.69 -19.34 -6.41
C GLY A 114 1.81 -18.40 -5.98
N PHE A 115 1.58 -17.53 -4.99
CA PHE A 115 2.58 -16.58 -4.49
C PHE A 115 3.44 -17.25 -3.42
N ARG A 116 4.75 -17.31 -3.65
CA ARG A 116 5.72 -17.98 -2.77
C ARG A 116 6.64 -17.03 -2.00
N THR A 117 6.45 -15.74 -2.16
CA THR A 117 7.25 -14.68 -1.53
C THR A 117 6.36 -13.81 -0.68
N SER A 118 6.93 -12.95 0.14
CA SER A 118 6.23 -11.97 0.99
C SER A 118 5.35 -10.96 0.23
N ILE A 119 5.44 -10.90 -1.09
CA ILE A 119 4.49 -10.15 -1.92
C ILE A 119 3.04 -10.66 -1.75
N ARG A 120 2.87 -11.91 -1.34
CA ARG A 120 1.57 -12.48 -0.97
C ARG A 120 0.97 -11.71 0.20
N GLN A 121 1.73 -11.54 1.29
CA GLN A 121 1.27 -10.83 2.48
C GLN A 121 0.91 -9.37 2.14
N LEU A 122 1.73 -8.70 1.32
CA LEU A 122 1.42 -7.36 0.84
C LEU A 122 0.08 -7.31 0.11
N PHE A 123 -0.18 -8.24 -0.81
CA PHE A 123 -1.40 -8.25 -1.60
C PHE A 123 -2.64 -8.64 -0.78
N GLU A 124 -2.52 -9.59 0.15
CA GLU A 124 -3.59 -9.97 1.07
C GLU A 124 -3.98 -8.80 1.98
N VAL A 125 -2.98 -8.04 2.49
CA VAL A 125 -3.23 -6.81 3.26
C VAL A 125 -3.91 -5.76 2.39
N LEU A 126 -3.41 -5.49 1.19
CA LEU A 126 -4.01 -4.50 0.28
C LEU A 126 -5.44 -4.84 -0.12
N GLN A 127 -5.75 -6.12 -0.25
CA GLN A 127 -7.11 -6.60 -0.53
C GLN A 127 -8.08 -6.27 0.60
N ASN A 128 -7.62 -6.38 1.85
CA ASN A 128 -8.44 -6.27 3.06
C ASN A 128 -8.25 -4.95 3.83
N ALA A 129 -7.41 -4.02 3.33
CA ALA A 129 -6.99 -2.80 4.03
C ALA A 129 -8.14 -1.90 4.54
N TYR A 130 -9.32 -1.98 3.92
CA TYR A 130 -10.50 -1.16 4.29
C TYR A 130 -11.54 -1.92 5.10
N ASP A 131 -11.31 -3.22 5.38
CA ASP A 131 -12.20 -4.06 6.18
C ASP A 131 -11.43 -4.56 7.41
N LYS A 132 -11.64 -3.89 8.54
CA LYS A 132 -10.90 -4.18 9.78
C LYS A 132 -11.14 -5.60 10.30
N GLU A 133 -12.33 -6.15 10.10
CA GLU A 133 -12.68 -7.49 10.57
C GLU A 133 -11.99 -8.55 9.71
N LYS A 134 -12.06 -8.41 8.39
CA LYS A 134 -11.36 -9.29 7.47
C LYS A 134 -9.83 -9.18 7.61
N MET A 135 -9.31 -7.98 7.82
CA MET A 135 -7.88 -7.80 8.08
C MET A 135 -7.43 -8.59 9.30
N GLN A 136 -8.18 -8.48 10.40
CA GLN A 136 -7.87 -9.22 11.62
C GLN A 136 -7.96 -10.75 11.39
N GLU A 137 -8.95 -11.21 10.63
CA GLU A 137 -9.11 -12.62 10.26
C GLU A 137 -7.92 -13.12 9.42
N VAL A 138 -7.49 -12.36 8.42
CA VAL A 138 -6.34 -12.70 7.56
C VAL A 138 -5.06 -12.79 8.38
N LEU A 139 -4.80 -11.81 9.24
CA LEU A 139 -3.59 -11.80 10.06
C LEU A 139 -3.55 -12.96 11.07
N GLN A 140 -4.69 -13.33 11.67
CA GLN A 140 -4.75 -14.41 12.68
C GLN A 140 -4.73 -15.81 12.08
N ASN A 141 -5.19 -15.98 10.86
CA ASN A 141 -5.33 -17.31 10.23
C ASN A 141 -4.11 -17.76 9.43
N ASP A 142 -3.14 -16.89 9.15
CA ASP A 142 -1.94 -17.26 8.41
C ASP A 142 -0.67 -16.96 9.23
N GLU A 143 -0.02 -18.03 9.73
CA GLU A 143 1.24 -17.96 10.49
C GLU A 143 2.36 -17.19 9.77
N LYS A 144 2.26 -17.02 8.44
CA LYS A 144 3.24 -16.26 7.67
C LYS A 144 3.26 -14.77 8.03
N PHE A 145 2.18 -14.24 8.61
CA PHE A 145 2.14 -12.88 9.11
C PHE A 145 2.89 -12.68 10.44
N SER A 146 3.27 -13.76 11.13
CA SER A 146 4.15 -13.68 12.30
C SER A 146 5.62 -13.41 11.95
N ASN A 147 6.00 -13.55 10.66
CA ASN A 147 7.38 -13.40 10.20
C ASN A 147 7.41 -12.68 8.85
N VAL A 148 7.08 -11.40 8.82
CA VAL A 148 7.09 -10.58 7.60
C VAL A 148 8.38 -9.77 7.57
N ASP A 149 9.07 -9.79 6.42
CA ASP A 149 10.28 -8.98 6.25
C ASP A 149 9.98 -7.48 6.30
N ARG A 150 10.94 -6.70 6.80
CA ARG A 150 10.84 -5.26 6.99
C ARG A 150 10.35 -4.55 5.73
N GLU A 151 10.93 -4.86 4.57
CA GLU A 151 10.60 -4.16 3.33
C GLU A 151 9.14 -4.40 2.92
N THR A 152 8.61 -5.57 3.23
CA THR A 152 7.19 -5.87 2.99
C THR A 152 6.31 -5.05 3.93
N VAL A 153 6.68 -4.90 5.21
CA VAL A 153 5.91 -4.06 6.15
C VAL A 153 6.00 -2.58 5.77
N GLU A 154 7.17 -2.10 5.37
CA GLU A 154 7.32 -0.73 4.83
C GLU A 154 6.42 -0.50 3.60
N ALA A 155 6.33 -1.49 2.70
CA ALA A 155 5.41 -1.41 1.56
C ALA A 155 3.94 -1.45 1.98
N ILE A 156 3.58 -2.25 2.99
CA ILE A 156 2.24 -2.28 3.57
C ILE A 156 1.89 -0.90 4.14
N ASN A 157 2.75 -0.32 4.96
CA ASN A 157 2.56 1.02 5.51
C ASN A 157 2.31 2.05 4.40
N LEU A 158 3.12 1.97 3.35
CA LEU A 158 3.06 2.92 2.25
C LEU A 158 1.81 2.78 1.40
N PHE A 159 1.42 1.57 1.03
CA PHE A 159 0.35 1.31 0.06
C PHE A 159 -1.01 1.07 0.69
N ALA A 160 -1.05 0.50 1.89
CA ALA A 160 -2.29 0.30 2.65
C ALA A 160 -2.61 1.48 3.56
N GLY A 161 -1.66 2.40 3.78
CA GLY A 161 -1.83 3.55 4.68
C GLY A 161 -1.86 3.13 6.15
N THR A 162 -1.22 2.01 6.49
CA THR A 162 -1.01 1.61 7.88
C THR A 162 0.14 2.39 8.48
N ASN A 163 0.24 2.44 9.79
CA ASN A 163 1.32 3.13 10.49
C ASN A 163 1.95 2.19 11.52
N ILE A 164 2.31 0.98 11.06
CA ILE A 164 2.97 -0.01 11.90
C ILE A 164 4.36 0.48 12.21
N ASP A 165 4.68 0.59 13.50
CA ASP A 165 6.01 0.97 13.95
C ASP A 165 7.00 -0.16 13.65
N ILE A 166 8.18 0.21 13.14
CA ILE A 166 9.22 -0.72 12.73
C ILE A 166 10.52 -0.31 13.44
N ASP A 167 10.96 -1.07 14.42
CA ASP A 167 12.26 -0.85 15.02
C ASP A 167 13.37 -1.01 13.97
N GLU A 168 14.32 -0.07 13.94
CA GLU A 168 15.45 -0.08 12.99
C GLU A 168 16.31 -1.36 13.07
N LYS A 169 16.23 -2.11 14.15
CA LYS A 169 17.01 -3.32 14.40
C LYS A 169 16.29 -4.61 14.03
N GLU A 170 14.99 -4.55 13.80
CA GLU A 170 14.19 -5.73 13.45
C GLU A 170 14.20 -5.96 11.94
N GLU A 171 14.68 -7.12 11.51
CA GLU A 171 14.62 -7.56 10.11
C GLU A 171 13.29 -8.25 9.78
N VAL A 172 12.62 -8.78 10.80
CA VAL A 172 11.38 -9.56 10.67
C VAL A 172 10.39 -9.05 11.71
N ILE A 173 9.16 -8.77 11.27
CA ILE A 173 8.10 -8.18 12.06
C ILE A 173 6.93 -9.16 12.22
N ASP A 174 6.42 -9.27 13.43
CA ASP A 174 5.14 -9.94 13.71
C ASP A 174 4.00 -8.96 13.43
N MET A 175 3.40 -9.09 12.25
CA MET A 175 2.30 -8.24 11.81
C MET A 175 1.04 -8.38 12.67
N CYS A 176 0.80 -9.58 13.26
CA CYS A 176 -0.36 -9.80 14.11
C CYS A 176 -0.25 -8.95 15.38
N LYS A 177 0.93 -8.98 16.01
CA LYS A 177 1.21 -8.21 17.21
C LYS A 177 1.21 -6.71 16.94
N ALA A 178 1.92 -6.29 15.90
CA ALA A 178 2.01 -4.88 15.50
C ALA A 178 0.63 -4.29 15.17
N TRP A 179 -0.24 -5.06 14.53
CA TRP A 179 -1.62 -4.64 14.26
C TRP A 179 -2.47 -4.48 15.52
N GLU A 180 -2.32 -5.40 16.48
CA GLU A 180 -3.02 -5.30 17.77
C GLU A 180 -2.54 -4.08 18.57
N GLU A 181 -1.25 -3.83 18.60
CA GLU A 181 -0.65 -2.66 19.25
C GLU A 181 -1.20 -1.37 18.64
N GLN A 182 -1.15 -1.22 17.32
CA GLN A 182 -1.71 -0.06 16.60
C GLN A 182 -3.20 0.13 16.88
N LYS A 183 -3.98 -0.98 16.90
CA LYS A 183 -5.42 -0.92 17.21
C LYS A 183 -5.68 -0.44 18.64
N ASN A 184 -4.88 -0.87 19.59
CA ASN A 184 -5.00 -0.48 21.00
C ASN A 184 -4.61 0.99 21.20
N GLU A 185 -3.52 1.44 20.58
CA GLU A 185 -3.10 2.85 20.58
C GLU A 185 -4.20 3.76 20.02
N GLY A 186 -4.72 3.46 18.84
CA GLY A 186 -5.81 4.23 18.24
C GLY A 186 -7.10 4.23 19.07
N ARG A 187 -7.33 3.16 19.85
CA ARG A 187 -8.46 3.09 20.80
C ARG A 187 -8.25 3.99 22.01
N GLU A 188 -7.05 4.00 22.58
CA GLU A 188 -6.72 4.87 23.70
C GLU A 188 -6.68 6.35 23.28
N GLU A 189 -6.11 6.66 22.12
CA GLU A 189 -6.14 8.01 21.55
C GLU A 189 -7.59 8.51 21.35
N GLY A 190 -8.44 7.70 20.72
CA GLY A 190 -9.85 8.02 20.51
C GLY A 190 -10.64 8.19 21.80
N ARG A 191 -10.29 7.43 22.85
CA ARG A 191 -10.87 7.55 24.19
C ARG A 191 -10.47 8.86 24.84
N GLU A 192 -9.19 9.21 24.77
CA GLU A 192 -8.68 10.45 25.34
C GLU A 192 -9.21 11.68 24.60
N GLU A 193 -9.24 11.66 23.28
CA GLU A 193 -9.88 12.71 22.49
C GLU A 193 -11.37 12.89 22.85
N GLY A 194 -12.07 11.76 23.02
CA GLY A 194 -13.46 11.76 23.46
C GLY A 194 -13.64 12.39 24.85
N ARG A 195 -12.74 12.06 25.79
CA ARG A 195 -12.70 12.63 27.14
C ARG A 195 -12.49 14.14 27.09
N ILE A 196 -11.49 14.60 26.36
CA ILE A 196 -11.18 16.02 26.20
C ILE A 196 -12.36 16.76 25.55
N ARG A 197 -12.93 16.20 24.49
CA ARG A 197 -14.09 16.81 23.81
C ARG A 197 -15.29 16.98 24.73
N GLN A 198 -15.61 15.94 25.50
CA GLN A 198 -16.70 15.98 26.47
C GLN A 198 -16.44 16.99 27.61
N ALA A 199 -15.20 17.02 28.11
CA ALA A 199 -14.79 17.99 29.14
C ALA A 199 -14.94 19.44 28.64
N LYS A 200 -14.50 19.74 27.41
CA LYS A 200 -14.69 21.07 26.79
C LYS A 200 -16.15 21.47 26.71
N ILE A 201 -17.02 20.55 26.24
CA ILE A 201 -18.47 20.83 26.17
C ILE A 201 -19.05 21.10 27.55
N THR A 202 -18.63 20.34 28.57
CA THR A 202 -19.09 20.52 29.96
C THR A 202 -18.60 21.83 30.54
N ALA A 203 -17.30 22.17 30.36
CA ALA A 203 -16.72 23.42 30.82
C ALA A 203 -17.46 24.64 30.26
N LEU A 204 -17.76 24.67 28.97
CA LEU A 204 -18.53 25.72 28.33
C LEU A 204 -19.96 25.87 28.90
N LYS A 205 -20.61 24.73 29.23
CA LYS A 205 -21.95 24.74 29.85
C LYS A 205 -21.91 25.29 31.27
N LEU A 206 -20.90 24.93 32.07
CA LEU A 206 -20.73 25.37 33.44
C LEU A 206 -20.38 26.89 33.49
N GLN A 207 -19.49 27.34 32.59
CA GLN A 207 -19.18 28.79 32.45
C GLN A 207 -20.44 29.60 32.18
N LYS A 208 -21.30 29.16 31.25
CA LYS A 208 -22.58 29.83 30.96
C LYS A 208 -23.53 29.90 32.17
N LYS A 209 -23.37 28.97 33.13
CA LYS A 209 -24.15 28.96 34.38
C LYS A 209 -23.51 29.81 35.48
N GLY A 210 -22.33 30.41 35.23
CA GLY A 210 -21.66 31.29 36.17
C GLY A 210 -20.77 30.60 37.21
N HIS A 211 -20.36 29.33 36.97
CA HIS A 211 -19.42 28.64 37.87
C HIS A 211 -18.01 29.24 37.73
N SER A 212 -17.26 29.21 38.83
CA SER A 212 -15.86 29.62 38.84
C SER A 212 -14.97 28.70 38.01
N ILE A 213 -13.80 29.17 37.59
CA ILE A 213 -12.85 28.35 36.82
C ILE A 213 -12.35 27.15 37.66
N GLU A 214 -12.15 27.36 38.97
CA GLU A 214 -11.78 26.33 39.94
C GLU A 214 -12.84 25.21 39.98
N ASP A 215 -14.13 25.60 40.16
CA ASP A 215 -15.22 24.60 40.18
C ASP A 215 -15.34 23.87 38.85
N ILE A 216 -15.14 24.56 37.72
CA ILE A 216 -15.18 23.93 36.39
C ILE A 216 -14.03 22.95 36.23
N ALA A 217 -12.81 23.31 36.63
CA ALA A 217 -11.62 22.47 36.53
C ALA A 217 -11.80 21.16 37.35
N GLU A 218 -12.31 21.31 38.58
CA GLU A 218 -12.65 20.15 39.42
C GLU A 218 -13.73 19.24 38.80
N CYS A 219 -14.79 19.85 38.25
CA CYS A 219 -15.88 19.08 37.61
C CYS A 219 -15.48 18.31 36.33
N VAL A 220 -14.52 18.82 35.57
CA VAL A 220 -14.09 18.20 34.31
C VAL A 220 -12.83 17.37 34.46
N ASP A 221 -12.22 17.35 35.64
CA ASP A 221 -10.97 16.62 35.96
C ASP A 221 -9.80 17.04 35.04
N PHE A 222 -9.62 18.38 34.92
CA PHE A 222 -8.52 18.99 34.19
C PHE A 222 -7.98 20.20 34.98
N ASP A 223 -6.74 20.56 34.71
CA ASP A 223 -6.14 21.75 35.36
C ASP A 223 -6.79 23.06 34.88
N GLU A 224 -6.76 24.07 35.76
CA GLU A 224 -7.35 25.37 35.47
C GLU A 224 -6.79 26.07 34.24
N GLU A 225 -5.49 25.86 33.96
CA GLU A 225 -4.81 26.49 32.82
C GLU A 225 -5.35 25.94 31.49
N THR A 226 -5.55 24.63 31.45
CA THR A 226 -6.20 23.95 30.32
C THR A 226 -7.64 24.39 30.14
N VAL A 227 -8.39 24.46 31.23
CA VAL A 227 -9.79 24.96 31.18
C VAL A 227 -9.85 26.41 30.72
N LYS A 228 -8.99 27.29 31.22
CA LYS A 228 -8.90 28.70 30.75
C LYS A 228 -8.66 28.79 29.24
N LYS A 229 -7.75 27.95 28.69
CA LYS A 229 -7.50 27.90 27.25
C LYS A 229 -8.75 27.47 26.44
N TRP A 230 -9.54 26.54 26.95
CA TRP A 230 -10.77 26.09 26.27
C TRP A 230 -11.88 27.12 26.29
N LEU A 231 -11.96 27.95 27.33
CA LEU A 231 -13.01 28.95 27.51
C LEU A 231 -12.74 30.26 26.74
N VAL A 232 -11.51 30.49 26.29
CA VAL A 232 -11.09 31.69 25.53
C VAL A 232 -11.09 31.44 24.02
N SER A 233 -11.04 30.15 23.56
CA SER A 233 -11.07 29.77 22.14
C SER A 233 -12.49 29.54 21.65
#